data_1e595324b3ec31493a2cfbeb772a1c99
#
_entry.id   1e595324b3ec31493a2cfbeb772a1c99
#
_cell.length_a   1.000
_cell.length_b   1.000
_cell.length_c   1.000
_cell.angle_alpha   90.00
_cell.angle_beta   90.00
_cell.angle_gamma   90.00
#
_symmetry.space_group_name_H-M   'P 1'
#
loop_
_entity.id
_entity.type
_entity.pdbx_description
1 polymer ?
#
loop_
_entity_poly.entity_id
_entity_poly.type
_entity_poly.pdbx_seq_one_letter_code
_entity_poly.pdbx_strand_id
1 'polypeptide(L)'
;MTGRVDFSCSSIAPAVPLIRSGKLIALAVTTPKRSPALPEVPTSIEAGYPNSDYTFWLGMFLPVKTPREIVDRLHQEVQKVLQAPGMDKRLAQNGIDPMPITPQAFDALIKKEVAENIALVKAAGIKVQ
;
A
#
# COMPACT_ATOMS: atom_id res chain seq x y z
N MET A 1 9.23 -17.10 14.62
CA MET A 1 8.05 -16.49 15.27
C MET A 1 8.13 -16.88 16.74
N THR A 2 8.16 -15.89 17.63
CA THR A 2 8.49 -16.07 19.05
C THR A 2 7.27 -16.03 19.98
N GLY A 3 6.03 -15.99 19.42
CA GLY A 3 4.79 -15.93 20.21
C GLY A 3 4.60 -14.64 21.03
N ARG A 4 5.28 -13.56 20.67
CA ARG A 4 5.17 -12.27 21.39
C ARG A 4 3.95 -11.44 20.99
N VAL A 5 3.37 -11.73 19.85
CA VAL A 5 2.16 -11.09 19.34
C VAL A 5 1.23 -12.15 18.74
N ASP A 6 -0.07 -11.96 18.89
CA ASP A 6 -1.09 -12.88 18.39
C ASP A 6 -1.39 -12.61 16.91
N PHE A 7 -1.35 -11.34 16.47
CA PHE A 7 -1.53 -10.92 15.07
C PHE A 7 -0.71 -9.68 14.74
N SER A 8 -0.52 -9.42 13.46
CA SER A 8 0.09 -8.17 12.98
C SER A 8 -0.48 -7.76 11.64
N CYS A 9 -0.48 -6.45 11.36
CA CYS A 9 -0.71 -5.90 10.03
C CYS A 9 0.65 -5.66 9.37
N SER A 10 0.84 -6.20 8.17
CA SER A 10 2.08 -6.01 7.43
C SER A 10 1.81 -5.90 5.93
N SER A 11 2.77 -5.40 5.16
CA SER A 11 2.69 -5.47 3.71
C SER A 11 2.68 -6.93 3.23
N ILE A 12 2.02 -7.17 2.09
CA ILE A 12 1.79 -8.53 1.56
C ILE A 12 3.11 -9.21 1.17
N ALA A 13 4.03 -8.49 0.53
CA ALA A 13 5.24 -9.07 -0.05
C ALA A 13 6.05 -9.94 0.91
N PRO A 14 6.46 -9.50 2.10
CA PRO A 14 7.22 -10.33 3.04
C PRO A 14 6.37 -11.43 3.70
N ALA A 15 5.04 -11.31 3.71
CA ALA A 15 4.16 -12.28 4.32
C ALA A 15 3.87 -13.50 3.41
N VAL A 16 3.82 -13.32 2.10
CA VAL A 16 3.47 -14.38 1.13
C VAL A 16 4.27 -15.67 1.32
N PRO A 17 5.60 -15.66 1.42
CA PRO A 17 6.37 -16.90 1.62
C PRO A 17 6.03 -17.62 2.93
N LEU A 18 5.72 -16.87 3.98
CA LEU A 18 5.37 -17.42 5.29
C LEU A 18 3.96 -18.00 5.30
N ILE A 19 3.03 -17.37 4.59
CA ILE A 19 1.66 -17.85 4.41
C ILE A 19 1.69 -19.15 3.60
N ARG A 20 2.38 -19.17 2.46
CA ARG A 20 2.49 -20.35 1.60
C ARG A 20 3.18 -21.53 2.28
N SER A 21 4.10 -21.27 3.21
CA SER A 21 4.74 -22.33 4.03
C SER A 21 3.93 -22.72 5.26
N GLY A 22 2.72 -22.19 5.46
CA GLY A 22 1.87 -22.50 6.61
C GLY A 22 2.35 -21.93 7.96
N LYS A 23 3.35 -21.04 7.94
CA LYS A 23 3.88 -20.40 9.16
C LYS A 23 3.05 -19.20 9.63
N LEU A 24 2.27 -18.62 8.73
CA LEU A 24 1.31 -17.56 9.01
C LEU A 24 -0.04 -17.92 8.40
N ILE A 25 -1.11 -17.48 9.04
CA ILE A 25 -2.47 -17.53 8.51
C ILE A 25 -2.84 -16.11 8.12
N ALA A 26 -3.19 -15.91 6.83
CA ALA A 26 -3.73 -14.65 6.38
C ALA A 26 -5.23 -14.60 6.71
N LEU A 27 -5.66 -13.62 7.47
CA LEU A 27 -7.06 -13.45 7.87
C LEU A 27 -7.84 -12.61 6.87
N ALA A 28 -7.27 -11.48 6.45
CA ALA A 28 -7.84 -10.58 5.45
C ALA A 28 -6.75 -9.70 4.84
N VAL A 29 -7.04 -9.11 3.67
CA VAL A 29 -6.30 -7.99 3.10
C VAL A 29 -7.13 -6.71 3.24
N THR A 30 -6.47 -5.57 3.44
CA THR A 30 -7.15 -4.28 3.60
C THR A 30 -7.34 -3.51 2.29
N THR A 31 -6.94 -4.09 1.17
CA THR A 31 -7.16 -3.50 -0.15
C THR A 31 -8.64 -3.60 -0.57
N PRO A 32 -9.17 -2.68 -1.41
CA PRO A 32 -10.56 -2.74 -1.88
C PRO A 32 -10.92 -3.99 -2.68
N LYS A 33 -9.89 -4.67 -3.22
CA LYS A 33 -10.01 -5.95 -3.95
C LYS A 33 -9.02 -6.94 -3.38
N ARG A 34 -9.31 -8.24 -3.54
CA ARG A 34 -8.37 -9.31 -3.14
C ARG A 34 -7.04 -9.15 -3.88
N SER A 35 -5.95 -9.46 -3.19
CA SER A 35 -4.62 -9.43 -3.79
C SER A 35 -4.44 -10.57 -4.79
N PRO A 36 -3.92 -10.32 -6.00
CA PRO A 36 -3.55 -11.39 -6.93
C PRO A 36 -2.50 -12.36 -6.37
N ALA A 37 -1.69 -11.93 -5.39
CA ALA A 37 -0.71 -12.79 -4.73
C ALA A 37 -1.33 -13.77 -3.73
N LEU A 38 -2.56 -13.47 -3.23
CA LEU A 38 -3.32 -14.24 -2.24
C LEU A 38 -4.82 -14.20 -2.59
N PRO A 39 -5.25 -14.77 -3.73
CA PRO A 39 -6.62 -14.65 -4.21
C PRO A 39 -7.65 -15.35 -3.31
N GLU A 40 -7.20 -16.31 -2.49
CA GLU A 40 -8.02 -17.03 -1.51
C GLU A 40 -8.32 -16.21 -0.25
N VAL A 41 -7.54 -15.16 0.03
CA VAL A 41 -7.69 -14.34 1.23
C VAL A 41 -8.74 -13.24 0.98
N PRO A 42 -9.80 -13.17 1.82
CA PRO A 42 -10.84 -12.16 1.65
C PRO A 42 -10.30 -10.75 1.94
N THR A 43 -11.00 -9.74 1.45
CA THR A 43 -10.78 -8.35 1.91
C THR A 43 -11.40 -8.17 3.30
N SER A 44 -10.96 -7.14 4.03
CA SER A 44 -11.54 -6.79 5.32
C SER A 44 -13.04 -6.45 5.20
N ILE A 45 -13.46 -5.85 4.07
CA ILE A 45 -14.87 -5.57 3.78
C ILE A 45 -15.67 -6.89 3.59
N GLU A 46 -15.14 -7.84 2.79
CA GLU A 46 -15.74 -9.17 2.62
C GLU A 46 -15.82 -9.95 3.95
N ALA A 47 -14.86 -9.72 4.84
CA ALA A 47 -14.83 -10.30 6.18
C ALA A 47 -15.83 -9.65 7.17
N GLY A 48 -16.63 -8.66 6.73
CA GLY A 48 -17.69 -8.05 7.52
C GLY A 48 -17.32 -6.75 8.23
N TYR A 49 -16.19 -6.14 7.88
CA TYR A 49 -15.73 -4.87 8.45
C TYR A 49 -15.90 -3.74 7.43
N PRO A 50 -17.05 -3.04 7.37
CA PRO A 50 -17.26 -1.94 6.44
C PRO A 50 -16.33 -0.76 6.78
N ASN A 51 -15.92 -0.01 5.76
CA ASN A 51 -15.01 1.15 5.89
C ASN A 51 -13.64 0.82 6.52
N SER A 52 -13.18 -0.42 6.39
CA SER A 52 -11.88 -0.89 6.89
C SER A 52 -10.82 -1.03 5.79
N ASP A 53 -11.15 -0.55 4.59
CA ASP A 53 -10.20 -0.56 3.48
C ASP A 53 -9.08 0.44 3.73
N TYR A 54 -7.86 -0.03 3.55
CA TYR A 54 -6.66 0.77 3.65
C TYR A 54 -5.64 0.27 2.62
N THR A 55 -5.24 1.14 1.72
CA THR A 55 -4.25 0.81 0.71
C THR A 55 -2.90 1.36 1.12
N PHE A 56 -1.95 0.47 1.37
CA PHE A 56 -0.55 0.86 1.52
C PHE A 56 0.06 1.16 0.16
N TRP A 57 0.69 2.30 0.02
CA TRP A 57 1.35 2.71 -1.21
C TRP A 57 2.81 3.13 -0.98
N LEU A 58 3.61 3.08 -2.03
CA LEU A 58 4.97 3.57 -2.08
C LEU A 58 5.04 4.74 -3.07
N GLY A 59 5.63 5.83 -2.65
CA GLY A 59 5.74 7.04 -3.46
C GLY A 59 7.14 7.65 -3.42
N MET A 60 7.49 8.37 -4.47
CA MET A 60 8.72 9.16 -4.55
C MET A 60 8.44 10.61 -4.17
N PHE A 61 9.22 11.15 -3.27
CA PHE A 61 9.16 12.54 -2.84
C PHE A 61 10.42 13.28 -3.22
N LEU A 62 10.27 14.55 -3.53
CA LEU A 62 11.36 15.45 -3.86
C LEU A 62 11.32 16.67 -2.93
N PRO A 63 12.44 17.34 -2.70
CA PRO A 63 12.47 18.59 -1.95
C PRO A 63 11.48 19.62 -2.53
N VAL A 64 10.83 20.39 -1.66
CA VAL A 64 9.75 21.33 -2.06
C VAL A 64 10.17 22.36 -3.11
N LYS A 65 11.45 22.71 -3.18
CA LYS A 65 12.02 23.67 -4.16
C LYS A 65 12.50 23.03 -5.46
N THR A 66 12.22 21.72 -5.69
CA THR A 66 12.61 21.06 -6.93
C THR A 66 11.87 21.69 -8.11
N PRO A 67 12.57 22.14 -9.17
CA PRO A 67 11.93 22.68 -10.37
C PRO A 67 10.89 21.73 -10.96
N ARG A 68 9.75 22.27 -11.42
CA ARG A 68 8.64 21.48 -11.92
C ARG A 68 9.02 20.57 -13.08
N GLU A 69 9.86 21.04 -13.97
CA GLU A 69 10.40 20.27 -15.10
C GLU A 69 11.11 18.98 -14.68
N ILE A 70 11.84 19.03 -13.54
CA ILE A 70 12.50 17.83 -12.99
C ILE A 70 11.47 16.85 -12.43
N VAL A 71 10.47 17.36 -11.72
CA VAL A 71 9.36 16.53 -11.20
C VAL A 71 8.64 15.82 -12.36
N ASP A 72 8.28 16.58 -13.41
CA ASP A 72 7.55 16.04 -14.55
C ASP A 72 8.39 15.02 -15.33
N ARG A 73 9.69 15.28 -15.51
CA ARG A 73 10.63 14.35 -16.15
C ARG A 73 10.75 13.03 -15.36
N LEU A 74 10.97 13.11 -14.06
CA LEU A 74 11.04 11.92 -13.20
C LEU A 74 9.74 11.13 -13.23
N HIS A 75 8.61 11.81 -13.15
CA HIS A 75 7.31 11.17 -13.27
C HIS A 75 7.17 10.41 -14.60
N GLN A 76 7.53 11.02 -15.73
CA GLN A 76 7.50 10.37 -17.04
C GLN A 76 8.42 9.13 -17.11
N GLU A 77 9.63 9.21 -16.55
CA GLU A 77 10.55 8.07 -16.53
C GLU A 77 10.03 6.93 -15.66
N VAL A 78 9.46 7.24 -14.50
CA VAL A 78 8.80 6.23 -13.65
C VAL A 78 7.63 5.56 -14.39
N GLN A 79 6.78 6.33 -15.09
CA GLN A 79 5.69 5.77 -15.89
C GLN A 79 6.20 4.82 -16.99
N LYS A 80 7.28 5.19 -17.69
CA LYS A 80 7.91 4.31 -18.70
C LYS A 80 8.41 3.00 -18.09
N VAL A 81 9.04 3.07 -16.92
CA VAL A 81 9.53 1.87 -16.20
C VAL A 81 8.36 0.97 -15.78
N LEU A 82 7.28 1.56 -15.25
CA LEU A 82 6.09 0.79 -14.85
C LEU A 82 5.40 0.10 -16.03
N GLN A 83 5.51 0.66 -17.24
CA GLN A 83 4.97 0.10 -18.48
C GLN A 83 5.97 -0.82 -19.22
N ALA A 84 7.20 -0.97 -18.73
CA ALA A 84 8.20 -1.79 -19.38
C ALA A 84 7.79 -3.28 -19.40
N PRO A 85 8.12 -4.02 -20.48
CA PRO A 85 7.77 -5.42 -20.58
C PRO A 85 8.24 -6.25 -19.38
N GLY A 86 7.34 -7.01 -18.78
CA GLY A 86 7.61 -7.87 -17.64
C GLY A 86 7.66 -7.16 -16.27
N MET A 87 7.50 -5.84 -16.21
CA MET A 87 7.43 -5.10 -14.95
C MET A 87 6.16 -5.46 -14.17
N ASP A 88 5.04 -5.62 -14.85
CA ASP A 88 3.77 -6.10 -14.31
C ASP A 88 3.94 -7.40 -13.51
N LYS A 89 4.62 -8.38 -14.11
CA LYS A 89 4.90 -9.67 -13.46
C LYS A 89 5.81 -9.53 -12.25
N ARG A 90 6.84 -8.69 -12.35
CA ARG A 90 7.78 -8.44 -11.23
C ARG A 90 7.09 -7.77 -10.05
N LEU A 91 6.21 -6.82 -10.32
CA LEU A 91 5.44 -6.13 -9.28
C LEU A 91 4.43 -7.10 -8.64
N ALA A 92 3.67 -7.83 -9.45
CA ALA A 92 2.69 -8.81 -8.97
C ALA A 92 3.32 -9.92 -8.11
N GLN A 93 4.53 -10.41 -8.46
CA GLN A 93 5.26 -11.37 -7.64
C GLN A 93 5.57 -10.85 -6.22
N ASN A 94 5.67 -9.54 -6.07
CA ASN A 94 5.88 -8.86 -4.79
C ASN A 94 4.58 -8.32 -4.18
N GLY A 95 3.41 -8.65 -4.74
CA GLY A 95 2.12 -8.15 -4.26
C GLY A 95 1.96 -6.64 -4.39
N ILE A 96 2.58 -6.05 -5.43
CA ILE A 96 2.54 -4.62 -5.71
C ILE A 96 1.74 -4.41 -6.99
N ASP A 97 0.74 -3.54 -6.93
CA ASP A 97 -0.01 -3.08 -8.09
C ASP A 97 0.47 -1.68 -8.50
N PRO A 98 0.73 -1.43 -9.81
CA PRO A 98 1.08 -0.10 -10.27
C PRO A 98 -0.05 0.90 -10.00
N MET A 99 0.30 2.08 -9.51
CA MET A 99 -0.64 3.18 -9.29
C MET A 99 -0.25 4.39 -10.18
N PRO A 100 -0.62 4.39 -11.45
CA PRO A 100 -0.24 5.43 -12.41
C PRO A 100 -1.09 6.68 -12.22
N ILE A 101 -0.78 7.50 -11.24
CA ILE A 101 -1.45 8.77 -10.97
C ILE A 101 -0.52 9.95 -11.28
N THR A 102 -1.11 11.12 -11.54
CA THR A 102 -0.33 12.36 -11.76
C THR A 102 0.25 12.88 -10.45
N PRO A 103 1.33 13.69 -10.50
CA PRO A 103 1.87 14.32 -9.29
C PRO A 103 0.81 15.14 -8.53
N GLN A 104 -0.09 15.83 -9.23
CA GLN A 104 -1.18 16.59 -8.61
C GLN A 104 -2.19 15.69 -7.89
N ALA A 105 -2.56 14.56 -8.51
CA ALA A 105 -3.46 13.59 -7.89
C ALA A 105 -2.80 12.93 -6.66
N PHE A 106 -1.48 12.70 -6.72
CA PHE A 106 -0.73 12.19 -5.59
C PHE A 106 -0.67 13.18 -4.43
N ASP A 107 -0.42 14.48 -4.71
CA ASP A 107 -0.48 15.54 -3.69
C ASP A 107 -1.86 15.62 -3.02
N ALA A 108 -2.93 15.48 -3.80
CA ALA A 108 -4.29 15.47 -3.26
C ALA A 108 -4.55 14.25 -2.37
N LEU A 109 -4.09 13.07 -2.79
CA LEU A 109 -4.16 11.83 -2.01
C LEU A 109 -3.46 11.99 -0.65
N ILE A 110 -2.22 12.49 -0.65
CA ILE A 110 -1.44 12.70 0.58
C ILE A 110 -2.16 13.65 1.53
N LYS A 111 -2.67 14.78 1.03
CA LYS A 111 -3.40 15.76 1.87
C LYS A 111 -4.63 15.13 2.50
N LYS A 112 -5.38 14.34 1.74
CA LYS A 112 -6.55 13.61 2.23
C LYS A 112 -6.15 12.62 3.32
N GLU A 113 -5.19 11.74 3.05
CA GLU A 113 -4.77 10.71 4.00
C GLU A 113 -4.15 11.28 5.28
N VAL A 114 -3.37 12.36 5.18
CA VAL A 114 -2.84 13.04 6.37
C VAL A 114 -3.98 13.54 7.25
N ALA A 115 -5.02 14.15 6.67
CA ALA A 115 -6.17 14.64 7.42
C ALA A 115 -6.95 13.47 8.08
N GLU A 116 -7.18 12.39 7.35
CA GLU A 116 -7.87 11.19 7.83
C GLU A 116 -7.07 10.51 8.96
N ASN A 117 -5.76 10.35 8.79
CA ASN A 117 -4.88 9.75 9.80
C ASN A 117 -4.81 10.60 11.08
N ILE A 118 -4.76 11.93 10.97
CA ILE A 118 -4.82 12.82 12.13
C ILE A 118 -6.14 12.62 12.90
N ALA A 119 -7.26 12.56 12.19
CA ALA A 119 -8.56 12.32 12.79
C ALA A 119 -8.63 10.95 13.48
N LEU A 120 -8.09 9.91 12.82
CA LEU A 120 -8.04 8.55 13.34
C LEU A 120 -7.19 8.44 14.62
N VAL A 121 -5.98 9.02 14.61
CA VAL A 121 -5.06 9.05 15.76
C VAL A 121 -5.73 9.74 16.95
N LYS A 122 -6.43 10.86 16.69
CA LYS A 122 -7.18 11.58 17.71
C LYS A 122 -8.34 10.74 18.27
N ALA A 123 -9.12 10.11 17.41
CA ALA A 123 -10.24 9.25 17.82
C ALA A 123 -9.78 8.03 18.63
N ALA A 124 -8.61 7.46 18.27
CA ALA A 124 -8.01 6.33 18.97
C ALA A 124 -7.31 6.72 20.29
N GLY A 125 -7.25 8.01 20.65
CA GLY A 125 -6.59 8.48 21.87
C GLY A 125 -5.07 8.27 21.89
N ILE A 126 -4.45 8.07 20.71
CA ILE A 126 -3.00 7.85 20.60
C ILE A 126 -2.28 9.17 20.86
N LYS A 127 -1.43 9.19 21.89
CA LYS A 127 -0.57 10.35 22.17
C LYS A 127 0.65 10.29 21.26
N VAL A 128 0.79 11.27 20.37
CA VAL A 128 2.01 11.47 19.58
C VAL A 128 3.05 12.09 20.52
N GLN A 129 4.18 11.40 20.68
CA GLN A 129 5.33 11.89 21.42
C GLN A 129 6.18 12.80 20.53
#